data_06824ff2e581e4b1fbd0605944a3ff2f
#
_entry.id   06824ff2e581e4b1fbd0605944a3ff2f
#
_cell.length_a   1.000
_cell.length_b   1.000
_cell.length_c   1.000
_cell.angle_alpha   90.00
_cell.angle_beta   90.00
_cell.angle_gamma   90.00
#
_symmetry.space_group_name_H-M   'P 1'
#
loop_
_entity.id
_entity.type
_entity.pdbx_description
1 polymer ?
#
loop_
_entity_poly.entity_id
_entity_poly.type
_entity_poly.pdbx_seq_one_letter_code
_entity_poly.pdbx_strand_id
1 'polypeptide(L)'
;MSIIHFFKDYFSKHGLNNPTNKSVFDHYFFDHNYYLQKNASKEDFAPLLNIDTQCLDKISVTYYGHPFNILINEYRYNHFVKELIHPINENLTIDSLIKLSGFDNNESFMNYVKEKKLKS
;
A
#
# COMPACT_ATOMS: atom_id res chain seq x y z
N MET A 1 1.63 -12.96 25.78
CA MET A 1 1.00 -11.91 24.96
C MET A 1 1.81 -10.64 25.08
N SER A 2 2.15 -10.00 23.97
CA SER A 2 2.87 -8.75 24.02
C SER A 2 1.95 -7.61 24.46
N ILE A 3 2.53 -6.57 25.04
CA ILE A 3 1.79 -5.38 25.45
C ILE A 3 1.12 -4.69 24.27
N ILE A 4 1.78 -4.73 23.11
CA ILE A 4 1.24 -4.17 21.86
C ILE A 4 -0.02 -4.90 21.46
N HIS A 5 -0.05 -6.24 21.57
CA HIS A 5 -1.20 -7.05 21.22
C HIS A 5 -2.38 -6.75 22.14
N PHE A 6 -2.12 -6.57 23.41
CA PHE A 6 -3.13 -6.19 24.40
C PHE A 6 -3.81 -4.87 24.05
N PHE A 7 -3.03 -3.85 23.72
CA PHE A 7 -3.56 -2.53 23.36
C PHE A 7 -4.38 -2.59 22.06
N LYS A 8 -3.95 -3.38 21.09
CA LYS A 8 -4.72 -3.56 19.85
C LYS A 8 -6.11 -4.12 20.13
N ASP A 9 -6.18 -5.17 20.93
CA ASP A 9 -7.46 -5.78 21.30
C ASP A 9 -8.36 -4.81 22.05
N TYR A 10 -7.77 -4.06 22.98
CA TYR A 10 -8.50 -3.07 23.77
C TYR A 10 -9.13 -2.00 22.89
N PHE A 11 -8.35 -1.39 22.01
CA PHE A 11 -8.84 -0.31 21.15
C PHE A 11 -9.84 -0.80 20.12
N SER A 12 -9.65 -1.98 19.58
CA SER A 12 -10.62 -2.60 18.65
C SER A 12 -11.98 -2.81 19.32
N LYS A 13 -11.98 -3.30 20.56
CA LYS A 13 -13.21 -3.55 21.33
C LYS A 13 -14.00 -2.30 21.63
N HIS A 14 -13.32 -1.19 21.82
CA HIS A 14 -13.95 0.07 22.22
C HIS A 14 -14.28 0.98 21.04
N GLY A 15 -14.09 0.51 19.81
CA GLY A 15 -14.43 1.26 18.60
C GLY A 15 -13.68 2.56 18.44
N LEU A 16 -12.55 2.72 19.13
CA LEU A 16 -11.74 3.92 19.06
C LEU A 16 -10.85 3.88 17.82
N ASN A 17 -10.61 5.06 17.22
CA ASN A 17 -9.57 5.22 16.23
C ASN A 17 -8.26 4.77 16.85
N ASN A 18 -7.73 3.68 16.36
CA ASN A 18 -6.62 3.01 17.01
C ASN A 18 -5.28 3.52 16.47
N PRO A 19 -4.59 4.43 17.18
CA PRO A 19 -3.28 4.93 16.71
C PRO A 19 -2.26 3.81 16.55
N THR A 20 -2.44 2.70 17.26
CA THR A 20 -1.59 1.52 17.10
C THR A 20 -1.76 0.89 15.72
N ASN A 21 -2.99 0.84 15.20
CA ASN A 21 -3.23 0.32 13.86
C ASN A 21 -2.58 1.20 12.79
N LYS A 22 -2.68 2.52 12.94
CA LYS A 22 -2.00 3.43 12.03
C LYS A 22 -0.49 3.26 12.08
N SER A 23 0.07 3.15 13.29
CA SER A 23 1.52 2.97 13.46
C SER A 23 2.01 1.68 12.81
N VAL A 24 1.27 0.58 12.98
CA VAL A 24 1.61 -0.71 12.38
C VAL A 24 1.44 -0.65 10.85
N PHE A 25 0.39 0.00 10.38
CA PHE A 25 0.18 0.23 8.96
C PHE A 25 1.39 0.95 8.36
N ASP A 26 1.77 2.08 8.95
CA ASP A 26 2.87 2.90 8.44
C ASP A 26 4.18 2.12 8.45
N HIS A 27 4.41 1.32 9.48
CA HIS A 27 5.62 0.50 9.61
C HIS A 27 5.76 -0.46 8.43
N TYR A 28 4.73 -1.23 8.13
CA TYR A 28 4.79 -2.21 7.05
C TYR A 28 4.64 -1.57 5.68
N PHE A 29 3.72 -0.62 5.54
CA PHE A 29 3.41 -0.06 4.23
C PHE A 29 4.50 0.89 3.76
N PHE A 30 4.93 1.82 4.61
CA PHE A 30 5.88 2.87 4.23
C PHE A 30 7.33 2.51 4.57
N ASP A 31 7.59 2.08 5.81
CA ASP A 31 8.97 1.81 6.25
C ASP A 31 9.54 0.58 5.56
N HIS A 32 8.72 -0.43 5.32
CA HIS A 32 9.12 -1.65 4.63
C HIS A 32 8.69 -1.70 3.17
N ASN A 33 8.08 -0.62 2.65
CA ASN A 33 7.69 -0.52 1.23
C ASN A 33 6.85 -1.71 0.77
N TYR A 34 5.82 -2.06 1.55
CA TYR A 34 4.97 -3.21 1.27
C TYR A 34 4.41 -3.20 -0.15
N TYR A 35 4.07 -2.01 -0.67
CA TYR A 35 3.48 -1.86 -1.99
C TYR A 35 4.40 -2.31 -3.14
N LEU A 36 5.70 -2.48 -2.89
CA LEU A 36 6.64 -2.97 -3.89
C LEU A 36 6.65 -4.49 -4.00
N GLN A 37 6.00 -5.19 -3.07
CA GLN A 37 5.91 -6.64 -3.12
C GLN A 37 4.92 -7.06 -4.20
N LYS A 38 5.29 -8.08 -4.97
CA LYS A 38 4.48 -8.56 -6.09
C LYS A 38 3.11 -9.06 -5.67
N ASN A 39 3.05 -9.70 -4.50
CA ASN A 39 1.82 -10.30 -3.97
C ASN A 39 1.08 -9.37 -2.99
N ALA A 40 1.40 -8.09 -2.99
CA ALA A 40 0.77 -7.14 -2.09
C ALA A 40 -0.74 -7.13 -2.30
N SER A 41 -1.50 -7.35 -1.23
CA SER A 41 -2.96 -7.40 -1.26
C SER A 41 -3.52 -7.05 0.10
N LYS A 42 -4.79 -6.66 0.14
CA LYS A 42 -5.46 -6.41 1.42
C LYS A 42 -5.65 -7.70 2.22
N GLU A 43 -5.83 -8.83 1.55
CA GLU A 43 -5.95 -10.13 2.20
C GLU A 43 -4.66 -10.54 2.91
N ASP A 44 -3.52 -10.14 2.37
CA ASP A 44 -2.21 -10.42 2.96
C ASP A 44 -1.82 -9.39 4.04
N PHE A 45 -2.23 -8.15 3.85
CA PHE A 45 -1.83 -7.05 4.74
C PHE A 45 -2.70 -6.94 6.00
N ALA A 46 -4.02 -7.13 5.88
CA ALA A 46 -4.94 -6.99 7.01
C ALA A 46 -4.55 -7.84 8.23
N PRO A 47 -4.12 -9.11 8.06
CA PRO A 47 -3.67 -9.91 9.20
C PRO A 47 -2.49 -9.31 9.98
N LEU A 48 -1.64 -8.52 9.33
CA LEU A 48 -0.53 -7.86 10.01
C LEU A 48 -1.01 -6.88 11.07
N LEU A 49 -2.20 -6.30 10.86
CA LEU A 49 -2.83 -5.39 11.79
C LEU A 49 -3.87 -6.09 12.67
N ASN A 50 -4.06 -7.38 12.48
CA ASN A 50 -5.04 -8.18 13.21
C ASN A 50 -6.47 -7.66 13.02
N ILE A 51 -6.80 -7.30 11.77
CA ILE A 51 -8.11 -6.75 11.36
C ILE A 51 -8.58 -7.46 10.10
N ASP A 52 -9.84 -7.28 9.76
CA ASP A 52 -10.37 -7.78 8.48
C ASP A 52 -10.13 -6.78 7.35
N THR A 53 -10.42 -7.19 6.11
CA THR A 53 -10.17 -6.36 4.93
C THR A 53 -11.06 -5.14 4.86
N GLN A 54 -12.28 -5.21 5.39
CA GLN A 54 -13.18 -4.05 5.44
C GLN A 54 -12.65 -2.98 6.38
N CYS A 55 -12.15 -3.40 7.53
CA CYS A 55 -11.54 -2.49 8.49
C CYS A 55 -10.27 -1.86 7.91
N LEU A 56 -9.48 -2.65 7.18
CA LEU A 56 -8.29 -2.13 6.50
C LEU A 56 -8.65 -1.04 5.49
N ASP A 57 -9.68 -1.26 4.67
CA ASP A 57 -10.13 -0.25 3.71
C ASP A 57 -10.59 1.03 4.42
N LYS A 58 -11.27 0.92 5.54
CA LYS A 58 -11.69 2.09 6.34
C LYS A 58 -10.49 2.89 6.85
N ILE A 59 -9.49 2.20 7.37
CA ILE A 59 -8.24 2.83 7.83
C ILE A 59 -7.55 3.53 6.66
N SER A 60 -7.46 2.86 5.53
CA SER A 60 -6.81 3.37 4.34
C SER A 60 -7.49 4.64 3.83
N VAL A 61 -8.82 4.64 3.76
CA VAL A 61 -9.59 5.82 3.36
C VAL A 61 -9.45 6.96 4.38
N THR A 62 -9.56 6.62 5.67
CA THR A 62 -9.55 7.62 6.74
C THR A 62 -8.22 8.38 6.81
N TYR A 63 -7.10 7.66 6.72
CA TYR A 63 -5.78 8.28 6.90
C TYR A 63 -5.08 8.65 5.60
N TYR A 64 -5.42 7.98 4.48
CA TYR A 64 -4.68 8.15 3.22
C TYR A 64 -5.58 8.48 2.02
N GLY A 65 -6.89 8.54 2.23
CA GLY A 65 -7.82 9.03 1.21
C GLY A 65 -8.31 8.03 0.17
N HIS A 66 -7.81 6.80 0.19
CA HIS A 66 -8.16 5.78 -0.81
C HIS A 66 -8.30 4.40 -0.19
N PRO A 67 -9.17 3.53 -0.75
CA PRO A 67 -9.17 2.11 -0.39
C PRO A 67 -7.80 1.48 -0.62
N PHE A 68 -7.51 0.41 0.08
CA PHE A 68 -6.16 -0.14 0.15
C PHE A 68 -5.58 -0.52 -1.22
N ASN A 69 -6.39 -1.16 -2.09
CA ASN A 69 -5.90 -1.56 -3.42
C ASN A 69 -5.52 -0.37 -4.29
N ILE A 70 -6.29 0.72 -4.19
CA ILE A 70 -5.99 1.95 -4.92
C ILE A 70 -4.75 2.61 -4.34
N LEU A 71 -4.62 2.60 -3.01
CA LEU A 71 -3.45 3.15 -2.34
C LEU A 71 -2.16 2.43 -2.77
N ILE A 72 -2.19 1.09 -2.85
CA ILE A 72 -1.05 0.32 -3.34
C ILE A 72 -0.62 0.82 -4.73
N ASN A 73 -1.59 0.92 -5.64
CA ASN A 73 -1.29 1.31 -7.03
C ASN A 73 -0.75 2.74 -7.12
N GLU A 74 -1.28 3.63 -6.28
CA GLU A 74 -0.82 5.02 -6.25
C GLU A 74 0.65 5.10 -5.83
N TYR A 75 1.04 4.39 -4.80
CA TYR A 75 2.43 4.39 -4.33
C TYR A 75 3.37 3.65 -5.28
N ARG A 76 2.89 2.59 -5.92
CA ARG A 76 3.64 1.91 -6.98
C ARG A 76 3.91 2.85 -8.15
N TYR A 77 2.89 3.60 -8.57
CA TYR A 77 3.04 4.57 -9.66
C TYR A 77 4.02 5.68 -9.28
N ASN A 78 3.90 6.22 -8.07
CA ASN A 78 4.83 7.26 -7.60
C ASN A 78 6.25 6.74 -7.56
N HIS A 79 6.45 5.50 -7.13
CA HIS A 79 7.77 4.86 -7.15
C HIS A 79 8.30 4.74 -8.57
N PHE A 80 7.46 4.30 -9.50
CA PHE A 80 7.83 4.19 -10.92
C PHE A 80 8.31 5.53 -11.48
N VAL A 81 7.55 6.61 -11.25
CA VAL A 81 7.90 7.94 -11.75
C VAL A 81 9.23 8.41 -11.15
N LYS A 82 9.40 8.22 -9.85
CA LYS A 82 10.64 8.60 -9.16
C LYS A 82 11.85 7.87 -9.72
N GLU A 83 11.72 6.55 -9.94
CA GLU A 83 12.81 5.76 -10.48
C GLU A 83 13.07 6.05 -11.96
N LEU A 84 12.03 6.36 -12.73
CA LEU A 84 12.14 6.68 -14.14
C LEU A 84 13.03 7.89 -14.39
N ILE A 85 12.89 8.92 -13.55
CA ILE A 85 13.67 10.16 -13.73
C ILE A 85 15.06 10.11 -13.08
N HIS A 86 15.35 9.02 -12.34
CA HIS A 86 16.65 8.91 -11.66
C HIS A 86 17.74 8.50 -12.65
N PRO A 87 18.84 9.27 -12.76
CA PRO A 87 19.88 9.00 -13.78
C PRO A 87 20.51 7.62 -13.69
N ILE A 88 20.58 7.01 -12.50
CA ILE A 88 21.16 5.69 -12.32
C ILE A 88 20.39 4.60 -13.08
N ASN A 89 19.13 4.87 -13.43
CA ASN A 89 18.23 3.91 -14.08
C ASN A 89 18.14 4.12 -15.61
N GLU A 90 18.97 4.98 -16.20
CA GLU A 90 18.82 5.33 -17.63
C GLU A 90 18.98 4.13 -18.57
N ASN A 91 19.66 3.09 -18.12
CA ASN A 91 19.85 1.87 -18.92
C ASN A 91 18.79 0.79 -18.67
N LEU A 92 17.86 1.03 -17.75
CA LEU A 92 16.79 0.09 -17.48
C LEU A 92 15.62 0.31 -18.46
N THR A 93 14.97 -0.80 -18.85
CA THR A 93 13.78 -0.71 -19.70
C THR A 93 12.58 -0.24 -18.87
N ILE A 94 11.58 0.31 -19.54
CA ILE A 94 10.32 0.68 -18.92
C ILE A 94 9.67 -0.55 -18.25
N ASP A 95 9.70 -1.69 -18.94
CA ASP A 95 9.16 -2.95 -18.40
C ASP A 95 9.84 -3.34 -17.09
N SER A 96 11.16 -3.20 -17.02
CA SER A 96 11.90 -3.50 -15.79
C SER A 96 11.49 -2.56 -14.66
N LEU A 97 11.33 -1.28 -14.94
CA LEU A 97 10.92 -0.29 -13.94
C LEU A 97 9.51 -0.55 -13.42
N ILE A 98 8.58 -0.95 -14.30
CA ILE A 98 7.22 -1.32 -13.91
C ILE A 98 7.24 -2.48 -12.91
N LYS A 99 8.00 -3.52 -13.20
CA LYS A 99 8.13 -4.68 -12.32
C LYS A 99 8.80 -4.33 -11.00
N LEU A 100 9.85 -3.52 -11.03
CA LEU A 100 10.54 -3.06 -9.81
C LEU A 100 9.64 -2.21 -8.92
N SER A 101 8.61 -1.61 -9.50
CA SER A 101 7.65 -0.80 -8.76
C SER A 101 6.47 -1.61 -8.20
N GLY A 102 6.51 -2.93 -8.35
CA GLY A 102 5.56 -3.84 -7.73
C GLY A 102 4.40 -4.27 -8.62
N PHE A 103 4.22 -3.67 -9.79
CA PHE A 103 3.15 -4.07 -10.72
C PHE A 103 3.42 -5.48 -11.27
N ASP A 104 2.36 -6.27 -11.38
CA ASP A 104 2.47 -7.65 -11.86
C ASP A 104 2.93 -7.71 -13.32
N ASN A 105 2.43 -6.79 -14.14
CA ASN A 105 2.74 -6.75 -15.56
C ASN A 105 2.41 -5.37 -16.13
N ASN A 106 2.72 -5.19 -17.42
CA ASN A 106 2.46 -3.94 -18.12
C ASN A 106 0.98 -3.62 -18.22
N GLU A 107 0.14 -4.64 -18.34
CA GLU A 107 -1.31 -4.45 -18.44
C GLU A 107 -1.87 -3.81 -17.17
N SER A 108 -1.49 -4.31 -16.00
CA SER A 108 -1.90 -3.74 -14.71
C SER A 108 -1.48 -2.28 -14.59
N PHE A 109 -0.25 -1.99 -14.97
CA PHE A 109 0.27 -0.63 -14.97
C PHE A 109 -0.52 0.29 -15.92
N MET A 110 -0.73 -0.16 -17.15
CA MET A 110 -1.44 0.65 -18.15
C MET A 110 -2.89 0.88 -17.76
N ASN A 111 -3.55 -0.12 -17.17
CA ASN A 111 -4.92 0.04 -16.67
C ASN A 111 -4.99 1.13 -15.60
N TYR A 112 -4.04 1.13 -14.68
CA TYR A 112 -3.99 2.15 -13.65
C TYR A 112 -3.77 3.54 -14.23
N VAL A 113 -2.85 3.68 -15.18
CA VAL A 113 -2.56 4.97 -15.84
C VAL A 113 -3.79 5.50 -16.56
N LYS A 114 -4.52 4.62 -17.27
CA LYS A 114 -5.74 5.01 -17.97
C LYS A 114 -6.81 5.52 -17.00
N GLU A 115 -7.02 4.80 -15.90
CA GLU A 115 -7.99 5.21 -14.88
C GLU A 115 -7.61 6.56 -14.27
N LYS A 116 -6.33 6.77 -14.00
CA LYS A 116 -5.83 8.01 -13.45
C LYS A 116 -6.07 9.18 -14.39
N LYS A 117 -5.88 9.00 -15.70
CA LYS A 117 -6.15 10.02 -16.71
C LYS A 117 -7.62 10.38 -16.80
N LEU A 118 -8.51 9.38 -16.69
CA LEU A 118 -9.95 9.60 -16.79
C LEU A 118 -10.50 10.38 -15.60
N LYS A 119 -9.82 10.33 -14.45
CA LYS A 119 -10.24 11.02 -13.23
C LYS A 119 -9.61 12.39 -13.05
N SER A 120 -8.67 12.76 -13.87
CA SER A 120 -7.99 14.05 -13.75
C SER A 120 -8.62 15.14 -14.62
#